data_412c811d36261d3ad4a0d49515d166d2
#
_entry.id   412c811d36261d3ad4a0d49515d166d2
#
_cell.length_a   1.000
_cell.length_b   1.000
_cell.length_c   1.000
_cell.angle_alpha   90.00
_cell.angle_beta   90.00
_cell.angle_gamma   90.00
#
_symmetry.space_group_name_H-M   'P 1'
#
loop_
_entity.id
_entity.type
_entity.pdbx_description
1 polymer ?
#
loop_
_entity_poly.entity_id
_entity_poly.type
_entity_poly.pdbx_seq_one_letter_code
_entity_poly.pdbx_strand_id
1 'polypeptide(L)' 'MSKFLPYEVRQTVMRNGQFSTCVIDEASTLNAAKLIAYRSHNGNPTTHIYNALSGDTWGYKNKDWRWVSGK' A
#
# COMPACT_ATOMS: atom_id res chain seq x y z
N MET A 1 1.54 -24.76 1.81
CA MET A 1 0.39 -24.06 2.38
C MET A 1 0.48 -22.57 2.03
N SER A 2 -0.53 -22.02 1.38
CA SER A 2 -0.50 -20.61 1.03
C SER A 2 -0.81 -19.76 2.25
N LYS A 3 -0.10 -18.64 2.38
CA LYS A 3 -0.39 -17.66 3.41
C LYS A 3 -1.48 -16.72 2.93
N PHE A 4 -2.35 -16.33 3.84
CA PHE A 4 -3.33 -15.31 3.54
C PHE A 4 -2.72 -13.93 3.80
N LEU A 5 -2.61 -13.12 2.76
CA LEU A 5 -1.94 -11.81 2.81
C LEU A 5 -2.92 -10.72 2.38
N PRO A 6 -3.83 -10.28 3.28
CA PRO A 6 -4.87 -9.33 2.90
C PRO A 6 -4.36 -7.91 2.65
N TYR A 7 -3.21 -7.55 3.21
CA TYR A 7 -2.65 -6.21 3.04
C TYR A 7 -1.75 -6.16 1.83
N GLU A 8 -2.01 -5.23 0.93
CA GLU A 8 -1.23 -5.02 -0.27
C GLU A 8 -0.53 -3.68 -0.19
N VAL A 9 0.76 -3.65 -0.49
CA VAL A 9 1.49 -2.40 -0.66
C VAL A 9 1.49 -2.09 -2.15
N ARG A 10 0.95 -0.94 -2.53
CA ARG A 10 0.75 -0.55 -3.92
C ARG A 10 1.45 0.77 -4.21
N GLN A 11 1.82 0.95 -5.47
CA GLN A 11 2.33 2.22 -5.97
C GLN A 11 1.63 2.56 -7.26
N THR A 12 1.33 3.85 -7.44
CA THR A 12 0.78 4.36 -8.69
C THR A 12 1.93 4.92 -9.52
N VAL A 13 2.03 4.49 -10.75
CA VAL A 13 3.06 4.95 -11.70
C VAL A 13 2.39 5.50 -12.94
N MET A 14 3.07 6.44 -13.61
CA MET A 14 2.59 6.98 -14.87
C MET A 14 3.33 6.29 -16.01
N ARG A 15 2.57 5.75 -16.97
CA ARG A 15 3.11 5.14 -18.18
C ARG A 15 2.32 5.66 -19.37
N ASN A 16 3.02 6.17 -20.38
CA ASN A 16 2.40 6.66 -21.61
C ASN A 16 1.26 7.65 -21.35
N GLY A 17 1.45 8.53 -20.34
CA GLY A 17 0.45 9.53 -20.00
C GLY A 17 -0.71 9.00 -19.15
N GLN A 18 -0.67 7.74 -18.74
CA GLN A 18 -1.73 7.13 -17.93
C GLN A 18 -1.20 6.65 -16.59
N PHE A 19 -2.03 6.79 -15.56
CA PHE A 19 -1.70 6.27 -14.22
C PHE A 19 -2.09 4.80 -14.13
N SER A 20 -1.20 4.00 -13.55
CA SER A 20 -1.42 2.59 -13.31
C SER A 20 -0.98 2.25 -11.89
N THR A 21 -1.79 1.48 -11.17
CA THR A 21 -1.48 1.06 -9.81
C THR A 21 -1.00 -0.39 -9.83
N CYS A 22 0.15 -0.63 -9.21
CA CYS A 22 0.76 -1.95 -9.14
C CYS A 22 0.90 -2.39 -7.69
N VAL A 23 0.62 -3.67 -7.41
CA VAL A 23 0.94 -4.28 -6.12
C VAL A 23 2.42 -4.63 -6.13
N ILE A 24 3.18 -4.03 -5.22
CA ILE A 24 4.63 -4.26 -5.13
C ILE A 24 4.99 -5.29 -4.07
N ASP A 25 4.12 -5.49 -3.09
CA ASP A 25 4.32 -6.49 -2.05
C ASP A 25 3.01 -6.74 -1.30
N GLU A 26 3.00 -7.78 -0.47
CA GLU A 26 1.83 -8.15 0.33
C GLU A 26 2.27 -8.49 1.74
N ALA A 27 1.34 -8.38 2.70
CA ALA A 27 1.62 -8.67 4.11
C ALA A 27 0.38 -9.25 4.80
N SER A 28 0.62 -10.00 5.87
CA SER A 28 -0.46 -10.60 6.65
C SER A 28 -1.03 -9.65 7.70
N THR A 29 -0.26 -8.64 8.11
CA THR A 29 -0.69 -7.65 9.11
C THR A 29 -0.43 -6.24 8.64
N LEU A 30 -1.16 -5.28 9.22
CA LEU A 30 -0.96 -3.87 8.91
C LEU A 30 0.45 -3.41 9.29
N ASN A 31 0.97 -3.85 10.43
CA ASN A 31 2.32 -3.47 10.87
C ASN A 31 3.38 -3.95 9.88
N ALA A 32 3.26 -5.18 9.39
CA ALA A 32 4.18 -5.71 8.39
C ALA A 32 4.07 -4.92 7.08
N ALA A 33 2.85 -4.57 6.67
CA ALA A 33 2.62 -3.75 5.49
C ALA A 33 3.25 -2.36 5.64
N LYS A 34 3.16 -1.75 6.81
CA LYS A 34 3.78 -0.45 7.08
C LYS A 34 5.29 -0.51 6.93
N LEU A 35 5.93 -1.58 7.43
CA LEU A 35 7.38 -1.76 7.29
C LEU A 35 7.79 -1.87 5.82
N ILE A 36 7.05 -2.68 5.06
CA ILE A 36 7.30 -2.85 3.63
C ILE A 36 7.11 -1.51 2.91
N ALA A 37 6.03 -0.82 3.22
CA ALA A 37 5.71 0.46 2.61
C ALA A 37 6.78 1.52 2.89
N TYR A 38 7.33 1.54 4.11
CA TYR A 38 8.44 2.43 4.45
C TYR A 38 9.67 2.18 3.58
N ARG A 39 10.01 0.91 3.39
CA ARG A 39 11.17 0.54 2.56
C ARG A 39 10.94 0.90 1.10
N SER A 40 9.72 0.70 0.63
CA SER A 40 9.37 0.90 -0.78
C SER A 40 9.01 2.34 -1.10
N HIS A 41 8.63 3.13 -0.10
CA HIS A 41 8.20 4.51 -0.27
C HIS A 41 9.28 5.36 -0.94
N ASN A 42 10.47 5.34 -0.42
CA ASN A 42 11.67 5.98 -0.98
C ASN A 42 11.37 7.36 -1.59
N GLY A 43 10.58 8.16 -0.89
CA GLY A 43 10.16 9.47 -1.38
C GLY A 43 9.04 9.45 -2.42
N ASN A 44 8.49 8.29 -2.76
CA ASN A 44 7.40 8.17 -3.71
C ASN A 44 6.05 8.44 -3.01
N PRO A 45 5.39 9.60 -3.28
CA PRO A 45 4.15 9.96 -2.58
C PRO A 45 2.96 9.09 -2.95
N THR A 46 3.09 8.24 -3.96
CA THR A 46 1.99 7.40 -4.44
C THR A 46 1.95 6.01 -3.79
N THR A 47 2.91 5.72 -2.89
CA THR A 47 2.88 4.45 -2.15
C THR A 47 1.73 4.46 -1.15
N HIS A 48 0.95 3.40 -1.14
CA HIS A 48 -0.17 3.25 -0.20
C HIS A 48 -0.35 1.79 0.19
N ILE A 49 -1.11 1.56 1.26
CA ILE A 49 -1.45 0.23 1.75
C ILE A 49 -2.95 0.02 1.55
N TYR A 50 -3.33 -1.15 1.04
CA TYR A 50 -4.72 -1.49 0.77
C TYR A 50 -5.04 -2.83 1.45
N ASN A 51 -6.20 -2.89 2.13
CA ASN A 51 -6.70 -4.14 2.68
C ASN A 51 -7.75 -4.71 1.73
N ALA A 52 -7.42 -5.82 1.09
CA ALA A 52 -8.29 -6.42 0.08
C ALA A 52 -9.57 -7.02 0.68
N LEU A 53 -9.60 -7.29 1.99
CA LEU A 53 -10.79 -7.81 2.66
C LEU A 53 -11.77 -6.70 3.03
N SER A 54 -11.26 -5.62 3.61
CA SER A 54 -12.12 -4.55 4.13
C SER A 54 -12.29 -3.39 3.16
N GLY A 55 -11.38 -3.25 2.19
CA GLY A 55 -11.35 -2.10 1.30
C GLY A 55 -10.70 -0.86 1.89
N ASP A 56 -10.13 -0.96 3.09
CA ASP A 56 -9.48 0.18 3.73
C ASP A 56 -8.16 0.51 3.04
N THR A 57 -7.86 1.80 3.00
CA THR A 57 -6.62 2.30 2.40
C THR A 57 -5.90 3.21 3.38
N TRP A 58 -4.58 3.05 3.50
CA TRP A 58 -3.71 3.90 4.31
C TRP A 58 -2.71 4.61 3.39
N GLY A 59 -2.61 5.93 3.55
CA GLY A 59 -1.63 6.73 2.83
C GLY A 59 -0.55 7.26 3.77
N TYR A 60 0.59 7.66 3.22
CA TYR A 60 1.70 8.21 4.00
C TYR A 60 1.45 9.70 4.28
N LYS A 61 1.35 10.05 5.56
CA LYS A 61 1.10 11.42 5.97
C LYS A 61 1.75 11.69 7.33
N ASN A 62 2.47 12.80 7.46
CA ASN A 62 3.13 13.20 8.70
C ASN A 62 4.07 12.10 9.23
N LYS A 63 4.83 11.50 8.34
CA LYS A 63 5.82 10.44 8.64
C LYS A 63 5.19 9.15 9.17
N ASP A 64 3.90 8.93 8.87
CA ASP A 64 3.20 7.72 9.28
C ASP A 64 2.18 7.30 8.23
N TRP A 65 1.74 6.06 8.31
CA TRP A 65 0.70 5.52 7.45
C TRP A 65 -0.64 5.67 8.15
N ARG A 66 -1.50 6.52 7.58
CA ARG A 66 -2.79 6.84 8.18
C ARG A 66 -3.92 6.38 7.28
N TRP A 67 -4.99 5.93 7.90
CA TRP A 67 -6.20 5.56 7.19
C TRP A 67 -6.71 6.75 6.37
N VAL A 68 -7.00 6.50 5.10
CA VAL A 68 -7.44 7.53 4.17
C VAL A 68 -8.89 7.30 3.76
N SER A 69 -9.21 6.06 3.37
CA SER A 69 -10.55 5.74 2.91
C SER A 69 -10.83 4.26 3.09
N GLY A 70 -12.11 3.89 3.04
CA GLY A 70 -12.51 2.51 3.15
C GLY A 70 -14.03 2.40 3.02
N LYS A 71 -14.50 1.18 3.19
CA LYS A 71 -15.95 0.94 3.23
C LYS A 71 -16.54 1.30 4.56
#